data_beec73dd377c069e50e461872080afcf
#
_entry.id   beec73dd377c069e50e461872080afcf
#
_cell.length_a   1.000
_cell.length_b   1.000
_cell.length_c   1.000
_cell.angle_alpha   90.00
_cell.angle_beta   90.00
_cell.angle_gamma   90.00
#
_symmetry.space_group_name_H-M   'P 1'
#
loop_
_entity.id
_entity.type
_entity.pdbx_description
1 polymer ?
#
loop_
_entity_poly.entity_id
_entity_poly.type
_entity_poly.pdbx_seq_one_letter_code
_entity_poly.pdbx_strand_id
1 'polypeptide(L)'
;MSGSIFTIYGSRNKGMNNKKIKYIMKKIALLFFTAVMVVFGSSVASAQGKYGPDSTECIKYLSYYKEYYKQKNYKESLPNWRKAFKLCPPTANQTMLADGTSLMRYLINLNKNNVIYKEALIDSLMMLHDIRLEYYPKYSSRVLNNKALDMINYMQDDVKKLYAGLSDVIAKNGENTSPQVFLFQLNSAVSLFKDGIMKPEEVMVTYESALESINKIEAATPEEKKADIVKLRSDLENIFITSKVAQCDDLIALFTPRFEAAPEDADLALNIVKMMSLAENCLNNDLFVKAATTVYKNDPSHTSAYFLYKVYASMGEVENANKMMQEAIDFEESDSEQDADYYYELAAFNLKNGNTSAAYADAEKAAQLDADGSIKGKAYMLAGTIWGSTVCKGNEIEIRAPYWVAVDFLVKAKNADPTLAEDCDKLIAQYKAYYPQTAEAFMYDVTDGQSYTVSCNGMRATTTVRTQK
;
A
#
# COMPACT_ATOMS: atom_id res chain seq x y z
N MET A 1 -36.36 -29.35 -29.14
CA MET A 1 -36.50 -27.96 -29.63
C MET A 1 -35.54 -27.02 -28.86
N SER A 2 -34.25 -27.21 -29.00
CA SER A 2 -33.29 -26.41 -28.25
C SER A 2 -31.98 -26.14 -29.01
N GLY A 3 -31.95 -26.41 -30.31
CA GLY A 3 -30.80 -26.17 -31.18
C GLY A 3 -30.78 -24.82 -31.89
N SER A 4 -31.85 -24.04 -31.83
CA SER A 4 -32.02 -22.84 -32.66
C SER A 4 -31.70 -21.51 -32.01
N ILE A 5 -31.48 -21.44 -30.71
CA ILE A 5 -31.33 -20.15 -30.02
C ILE A 5 -29.91 -19.54 -30.20
N PHE A 6 -28.91 -20.36 -30.38
CA PHE A 6 -27.52 -19.88 -30.55
C PHE A 6 -27.11 -19.52 -31.99
N THR A 7 -27.91 -19.94 -32.99
CA THR A 7 -27.61 -19.68 -34.42
C THR A 7 -28.34 -18.44 -34.96
N ILE A 8 -29.35 -17.91 -34.28
CA ILE A 8 -30.23 -16.82 -34.78
C ILE A 8 -29.65 -15.42 -34.46
N TYR A 9 -28.68 -15.27 -33.57
CA TYR A 9 -28.22 -13.94 -33.16
C TYR A 9 -27.08 -13.33 -34.02
N GLY A 10 -26.61 -14.03 -35.02
CA GLY A 10 -25.50 -13.53 -35.87
C GLY A 10 -25.94 -12.63 -37.06
N SER A 11 -27.23 -12.47 -37.36
CA SER A 11 -27.62 -11.91 -38.66
C SER A 11 -28.71 -10.83 -38.69
N ARG A 12 -29.28 -10.41 -37.54
CA ARG A 12 -30.32 -9.36 -37.55
C ARG A 12 -30.29 -8.49 -36.27
N ASN A 13 -29.42 -7.53 -36.17
CA ASN A 13 -29.64 -6.40 -35.27
C ASN A 13 -28.94 -5.11 -35.72
N LYS A 14 -29.45 -4.51 -36.80
CA LYS A 14 -29.33 -3.06 -37.02
C LYS A 14 -30.66 -2.45 -36.52
N GLY A 15 -30.69 -1.91 -35.31
CA GLY A 15 -31.78 -1.05 -34.90
C GLY A 15 -32.40 -1.19 -33.50
N MET A 16 -31.91 -2.05 -32.62
CA MET A 16 -32.48 -2.14 -31.27
C MET A 16 -31.63 -1.42 -30.21
N ASN A 17 -32.32 -0.59 -29.43
CA ASN A 17 -31.70 0.22 -28.35
C ASN A 17 -31.13 -0.70 -27.26
N ASN A 18 -29.87 -0.47 -26.85
CA ASN A 18 -29.12 -1.26 -25.87
C ASN A 18 -29.85 -1.53 -24.55
N LYS A 19 -30.74 -0.63 -24.11
CA LYS A 19 -31.61 -0.85 -22.94
C LYS A 19 -32.62 -1.97 -23.12
N LYS A 20 -33.18 -2.12 -24.33
CA LYS A 20 -34.18 -3.18 -24.66
C LYS A 20 -33.52 -4.55 -24.76
N ILE A 21 -32.30 -4.61 -25.29
CA ILE A 21 -31.50 -5.85 -25.36
C ILE A 21 -31.10 -6.33 -23.97
N LYS A 22 -30.61 -5.43 -23.09
CA LYS A 22 -30.30 -5.76 -21.67
C LYS A 22 -31.53 -6.27 -20.89
N TYR A 23 -32.71 -5.71 -21.16
CA TYR A 23 -33.95 -6.13 -20.51
C TYR A 23 -34.45 -7.51 -21.01
N ILE A 24 -34.31 -7.78 -22.29
CA ILE A 24 -34.68 -9.08 -22.89
C ILE A 24 -33.68 -10.17 -22.40
N MET A 25 -32.41 -9.89 -22.33
CA MET A 25 -31.41 -10.84 -21.84
C MET A 25 -31.58 -11.12 -20.33
N LYS A 26 -31.94 -10.11 -19.50
CA LYS A 26 -32.29 -10.34 -18.07
C LYS A 26 -33.56 -11.23 -17.95
N LYS A 27 -34.56 -11.07 -18.80
CA LYS A 27 -35.74 -11.96 -18.79
C LYS A 27 -35.42 -13.36 -19.29
N ILE A 28 -34.53 -13.52 -20.26
CA ILE A 28 -34.09 -14.83 -20.74
C ILE A 28 -33.26 -15.55 -19.69
N ALA A 29 -32.36 -14.83 -18.99
CA ALA A 29 -31.61 -15.39 -17.85
C ALA A 29 -32.53 -15.77 -16.68
N LEU A 30 -33.57 -14.95 -16.39
CA LEU A 30 -34.54 -15.23 -15.34
C LEU A 30 -35.47 -16.41 -15.72
N LEU A 31 -35.84 -16.55 -16.99
CA LEU A 31 -36.64 -17.68 -17.52
C LEU A 31 -35.83 -19.00 -17.53
N PHE A 32 -34.48 -18.93 -17.71
CA PHE A 32 -33.63 -20.11 -17.55
C PHE A 32 -33.53 -20.54 -16.09
N PHE A 33 -33.51 -19.58 -15.15
CA PHE A 33 -33.46 -19.87 -13.71
C PHE A 33 -34.78 -20.49 -13.21
N THR A 34 -35.94 -20.02 -13.71
CA THR A 34 -37.26 -20.57 -13.34
C THR A 34 -37.53 -21.92 -14.00
N ALA A 35 -37.03 -22.15 -15.21
CA ALA A 35 -37.23 -23.44 -15.90
C ALA A 35 -36.42 -24.59 -15.27
N VAL A 36 -35.31 -24.30 -14.59
CA VAL A 36 -34.50 -25.30 -13.84
C VAL A 36 -35.16 -25.64 -12.49
N MET A 37 -35.91 -24.71 -11.88
CA MET A 37 -36.55 -24.94 -10.57
C MET A 37 -37.92 -25.71 -10.69
N VAL A 38 -38.57 -25.74 -11.86
CA VAL A 38 -39.90 -26.39 -12.02
C VAL A 38 -39.79 -27.88 -12.35
N VAL A 39 -38.62 -28.42 -12.69
CA VAL A 39 -38.45 -29.84 -13.03
C VAL A 39 -38.16 -30.73 -11.80
N PHE A 40 -37.99 -30.16 -10.60
CA PHE A 40 -37.68 -30.94 -9.38
C PHE A 40 -38.89 -31.24 -8.48
N GLY A 41 -40.08 -31.17 -9.01
CA GLY A 41 -41.35 -31.43 -8.26
C GLY A 41 -42.05 -32.74 -8.64
N SER A 42 -41.36 -33.88 -8.70
CA SER A 42 -42.00 -35.20 -8.56
C SER A 42 -40.94 -36.26 -8.24
N SER A 43 -40.95 -36.69 -7.01
CA SER A 43 -40.16 -37.81 -6.49
C SER A 43 -40.55 -39.11 -7.16
N VAL A 44 -39.83 -39.50 -8.21
CA VAL A 44 -39.64 -40.90 -8.51
C VAL A 44 -38.19 -41.24 -8.13
N ALA A 45 -38.02 -41.89 -7.00
CA ALA A 45 -36.74 -42.46 -6.58
C ALA A 45 -36.44 -43.64 -7.52
N SER A 46 -36.05 -43.33 -8.75
CA SER A 46 -35.34 -44.26 -9.60
C SER A 46 -33.90 -44.17 -9.14
N ALA A 47 -33.22 -45.33 -8.95
CA ALA A 47 -31.78 -45.43 -8.77
C ALA A 47 -31.07 -44.98 -10.06
N GLN A 48 -31.15 -43.65 -10.34
CA GLN A 48 -30.42 -43.05 -11.45
C GLN A 48 -28.94 -43.02 -11.02
N GLY A 49 -28.11 -43.72 -11.78
CA GLY A 49 -26.67 -43.79 -11.56
C GLY A 49 -26.06 -42.38 -11.63
N LYS A 50 -24.83 -42.23 -11.16
CA LYS A 50 -24.01 -41.00 -11.08
C LYS A 50 -24.12 -40.06 -12.30
N TYR A 51 -24.45 -40.62 -13.49
CA TYR A 51 -24.45 -39.92 -14.75
C TYR A 51 -25.85 -39.50 -15.26
N GLY A 52 -26.90 -39.73 -14.44
CA GLY A 52 -28.27 -39.36 -14.77
C GLY A 52 -28.96 -40.30 -15.74
N PRO A 53 -30.18 -39.91 -16.24
CA PRO A 53 -31.00 -40.74 -17.13
C PRO A 53 -30.31 -41.03 -18.48
N ASP A 54 -29.56 -40.05 -19.01
CA ASP A 54 -28.85 -40.17 -20.28
C ASP A 54 -27.41 -40.61 -20.11
N SER A 55 -27.17 -41.55 -19.19
CA SER A 55 -25.81 -41.92 -18.72
C SER A 55 -24.87 -42.32 -19.86
N THR A 56 -25.32 -43.04 -20.87
CA THR A 56 -24.50 -43.48 -22.03
C THR A 56 -24.02 -42.28 -22.85
N GLU A 57 -24.90 -41.33 -23.18
CA GLU A 57 -24.55 -40.13 -23.92
C GLU A 57 -23.72 -39.16 -23.05
N CYS A 58 -24.05 -39.05 -21.76
CA CYS A 58 -23.26 -38.27 -20.82
C CYS A 58 -21.81 -38.77 -20.81
N ILE A 59 -21.55 -40.05 -20.57
CA ILE A 59 -20.20 -40.66 -20.53
C ILE A 59 -19.49 -40.46 -21.86
N LYS A 60 -20.18 -40.68 -22.98
CA LYS A 60 -19.62 -40.53 -24.31
C LYS A 60 -19.09 -39.10 -24.54
N TYR A 61 -19.92 -38.07 -24.25
CA TYR A 61 -19.51 -36.67 -24.47
C TYR A 61 -18.49 -36.18 -23.42
N LEU A 62 -18.51 -36.73 -22.18
CA LEU A 62 -17.42 -36.52 -21.21
C LEU A 62 -16.08 -37.03 -21.75
N SER A 63 -16.07 -38.18 -22.40
CA SER A 63 -14.84 -38.74 -22.98
C SER A 63 -14.38 -37.95 -24.20
N TYR A 64 -15.28 -37.59 -25.10
CA TYR A 64 -14.95 -36.86 -26.33
C TYR A 64 -14.39 -35.46 -26.05
N TYR A 65 -15.04 -34.66 -25.18
CA TYR A 65 -14.51 -33.35 -24.89
C TYR A 65 -13.15 -33.45 -24.19
N LYS A 66 -12.99 -34.44 -23.31
CA LYS A 66 -11.76 -34.59 -22.50
C LYS A 66 -10.56 -34.96 -23.36
N GLU A 67 -10.76 -35.75 -24.38
CA GLU A 67 -9.70 -36.11 -25.32
C GLU A 67 -9.14 -34.89 -26.05
N TYR A 68 -10.02 -34.06 -26.65
CA TYR A 68 -9.61 -32.81 -27.28
C TYR A 68 -9.07 -31.79 -26.27
N TYR A 69 -9.63 -31.74 -25.06
CA TYR A 69 -9.19 -30.81 -24.01
C TYR A 69 -7.75 -31.10 -23.57
N LYS A 70 -7.37 -32.38 -23.38
CA LYS A 70 -6.00 -32.79 -23.04
C LYS A 70 -4.99 -32.37 -24.10
N GLN A 71 -5.39 -32.40 -25.36
CA GLN A 71 -4.59 -31.96 -26.50
C GLN A 71 -4.56 -30.43 -26.66
N LYS A 72 -5.20 -29.66 -25.74
CA LYS A 72 -5.41 -28.22 -25.84
C LYS A 72 -6.18 -27.78 -27.12
N ASN A 73 -6.84 -28.71 -27.80
CA ASN A 73 -7.71 -28.42 -28.94
C ASN A 73 -9.08 -27.96 -28.44
N TYR A 74 -9.15 -26.74 -27.90
CA TYR A 74 -10.34 -26.19 -27.26
C TYR A 74 -11.48 -25.95 -28.27
N LYS A 75 -11.15 -25.71 -29.52
CA LYS A 75 -12.15 -25.53 -30.59
C LYS A 75 -13.01 -26.76 -30.76
N GLU A 76 -12.40 -27.93 -30.87
CA GLU A 76 -13.09 -29.22 -31.01
C GLU A 76 -13.63 -29.77 -29.69
N SER A 77 -12.98 -29.41 -28.57
CA SER A 77 -13.46 -29.78 -27.24
C SER A 77 -14.80 -29.13 -26.90
N LEU A 78 -15.01 -27.87 -27.26
CA LEU A 78 -16.13 -27.04 -26.85
C LEU A 78 -17.54 -27.61 -27.26
N PRO A 79 -17.80 -28.03 -28.48
CA PRO A 79 -19.12 -28.58 -28.84
C PRO A 79 -19.45 -29.88 -28.09
N ASN A 80 -18.44 -30.69 -27.82
CA ASN A 80 -18.61 -31.92 -27.05
C ASN A 80 -18.81 -31.63 -25.56
N TRP A 81 -18.07 -30.64 -25.00
CA TRP A 81 -18.26 -30.17 -23.64
C TRP A 81 -19.67 -29.59 -23.42
N ARG A 82 -20.19 -28.79 -24.34
CA ARG A 82 -21.58 -28.27 -24.28
C ARG A 82 -22.62 -29.36 -24.20
N LYS A 83 -22.43 -30.44 -24.96
CA LYS A 83 -23.30 -31.62 -24.91
C LYS A 83 -23.20 -32.35 -23.59
N ALA A 84 -21.99 -32.58 -23.08
CA ALA A 84 -21.75 -33.15 -21.76
C ALA A 84 -22.39 -32.30 -20.65
N PHE A 85 -22.19 -31.00 -20.68
CA PHE A 85 -22.74 -30.06 -19.69
C PHE A 85 -24.29 -30.06 -19.67
N LYS A 86 -24.91 -30.27 -20.82
CA LYS A 86 -26.36 -30.33 -20.93
C LYS A 86 -26.95 -31.67 -20.46
N LEU A 87 -26.26 -32.77 -20.71
CA LEU A 87 -26.78 -34.14 -20.51
C LEU A 87 -26.40 -34.70 -19.13
N CYS A 88 -25.25 -34.33 -18.63
CA CYS A 88 -24.73 -34.83 -17.35
C CYS A 88 -25.26 -34.02 -16.17
N PRO A 89 -25.65 -34.66 -15.05
CA PRO A 89 -25.92 -33.95 -13.83
C PRO A 89 -24.65 -33.20 -13.34
N PRO A 90 -24.80 -32.05 -12.67
CA PRO A 90 -23.64 -31.33 -12.13
C PRO A 90 -22.73 -32.20 -11.23
N THR A 91 -23.32 -33.17 -10.52
CA THR A 91 -22.62 -34.13 -9.64
C THR A 91 -21.83 -35.21 -10.39
N ALA A 92 -22.04 -35.37 -11.71
CA ALA A 92 -21.44 -36.43 -12.50
C ALA A 92 -19.91 -36.33 -12.56
N ASN A 93 -19.39 -35.11 -12.77
CA ASN A 93 -17.95 -34.91 -12.94
C ASN A 93 -17.52 -33.49 -12.60
N GLN A 94 -16.83 -33.32 -11.46
CA GLN A 94 -16.26 -32.04 -11.01
C GLN A 94 -15.29 -31.44 -12.05
N THR A 95 -14.53 -32.30 -12.76
CA THR A 95 -13.55 -31.83 -13.74
C THR A 95 -14.24 -31.21 -14.96
N MET A 96 -15.45 -31.66 -15.34
CA MET A 96 -16.24 -31.06 -16.42
C MET A 96 -16.53 -29.57 -16.15
N LEU A 97 -16.87 -29.23 -14.90
CA LEU A 97 -17.11 -27.84 -14.50
C LEU A 97 -15.81 -27.02 -14.49
N ALA A 98 -14.71 -27.62 -13.98
CA ALA A 98 -13.40 -26.96 -13.96
C ALA A 98 -12.83 -26.72 -15.37
N ASP A 99 -12.92 -27.71 -16.26
CA ASP A 99 -12.48 -27.58 -17.65
C ASP A 99 -13.37 -26.56 -18.41
N GLY A 100 -14.66 -26.52 -18.06
CA GLY A 100 -15.60 -25.53 -18.59
C GLY A 100 -15.17 -24.09 -18.33
N THR A 101 -14.62 -23.79 -17.15
CA THR A 101 -14.08 -22.43 -16.88
C THR A 101 -12.94 -22.09 -17.82
N SER A 102 -12.04 -23.04 -18.12
CA SER A 102 -10.95 -22.82 -19.07
C SER A 102 -11.45 -22.62 -20.52
N LEU A 103 -12.49 -23.38 -20.91
CA LEU A 103 -13.13 -23.20 -22.22
C LEU A 103 -13.83 -21.83 -22.33
N MET A 104 -14.45 -21.35 -21.26
CA MET A 104 -15.05 -20.00 -21.25
C MET A 104 -13.97 -18.92 -21.35
N ARG A 105 -12.86 -19.02 -20.60
CA ARG A 105 -11.71 -18.09 -20.73
C ARG A 105 -11.17 -18.08 -22.17
N TYR A 106 -11.05 -19.24 -22.81
CA TYR A 106 -10.64 -19.33 -24.21
C TYR A 106 -11.62 -18.57 -25.14
N LEU A 107 -12.93 -18.74 -24.96
CA LEU A 107 -13.94 -18.03 -25.75
C LEU A 107 -13.94 -16.53 -25.50
N ILE A 108 -13.80 -16.07 -24.25
CA ILE A 108 -13.70 -14.66 -23.89
C ILE A 108 -12.51 -14.03 -24.63
N ASN A 109 -11.36 -14.70 -24.62
CA ASN A 109 -10.16 -14.21 -25.29
C ASN A 109 -10.30 -14.13 -26.81
N LEU A 110 -11.03 -15.04 -27.44
CA LEU A 110 -11.33 -15.00 -28.87
C LEU A 110 -12.30 -13.89 -29.25
N ASN A 111 -13.14 -13.45 -28.31
CA ASN A 111 -14.25 -12.53 -28.59
C ASN A 111 -14.09 -11.19 -27.87
N LYS A 112 -12.84 -10.75 -27.65
CA LYS A 112 -12.53 -9.50 -26.92
C LYS A 112 -13.25 -8.26 -27.49
N ASN A 113 -13.42 -8.21 -28.81
CA ASN A 113 -14.00 -7.07 -29.51
C ASN A 113 -15.55 -7.13 -29.59
N ASN A 114 -16.17 -8.23 -29.21
CA ASN A 114 -17.63 -8.36 -29.18
C ASN A 114 -18.11 -8.20 -27.73
N VAL A 115 -18.34 -6.98 -27.30
CA VAL A 115 -18.65 -6.63 -25.91
C VAL A 115 -19.85 -7.41 -25.37
N ILE A 116 -20.96 -7.48 -26.12
CA ILE A 116 -22.19 -8.17 -25.68
C ILE A 116 -21.96 -9.67 -25.51
N TYR A 117 -21.25 -10.28 -26.44
CA TYR A 117 -20.98 -11.72 -26.36
C TYR A 117 -19.95 -12.03 -25.29
N LYS A 118 -18.92 -11.18 -25.13
CA LYS A 118 -17.94 -11.26 -24.04
C LYS A 118 -18.62 -11.22 -22.66
N GLU A 119 -19.54 -10.27 -22.43
CA GLU A 119 -20.32 -10.19 -21.17
C GLU A 119 -21.10 -11.49 -20.89
N ALA A 120 -21.81 -12.03 -21.88
CA ALA A 120 -22.53 -13.29 -21.71
C ALA A 120 -21.61 -14.50 -21.39
N LEU A 121 -20.40 -14.51 -21.95
CA LEU A 121 -19.40 -15.53 -21.66
C LEU A 121 -18.83 -15.39 -20.24
N ILE A 122 -18.63 -14.15 -19.75
CA ILE A 122 -18.22 -13.87 -18.36
C ILE A 122 -19.32 -14.33 -17.39
N ASP A 123 -20.60 -14.03 -17.67
CA ASP A 123 -21.70 -14.52 -16.84
C ASP A 123 -21.75 -16.06 -16.81
N SER A 124 -21.50 -16.71 -17.95
CA SER A 124 -21.39 -18.17 -18.03
C SER A 124 -20.21 -18.73 -17.23
N LEU A 125 -19.08 -18.03 -17.24
CA LEU A 125 -17.88 -18.38 -16.43
C LEU A 125 -18.19 -18.28 -14.95
N MET A 126 -18.85 -17.22 -14.49
CA MET A 126 -19.25 -17.04 -13.08
C MET A 126 -20.26 -18.13 -12.66
N MET A 127 -21.23 -18.44 -13.50
CA MET A 127 -22.20 -19.51 -13.27
C MET A 127 -21.52 -20.88 -13.07
N LEU A 128 -20.48 -21.19 -13.83
CA LEU A 128 -19.75 -22.45 -13.68
C LEU A 128 -19.04 -22.55 -12.32
N HIS A 129 -18.51 -21.45 -11.81
CA HIS A 129 -17.97 -21.40 -10.46
C HIS A 129 -19.07 -21.62 -9.42
N ASP A 130 -20.23 -20.98 -9.57
CA ASP A 130 -21.33 -21.10 -8.62
C ASP A 130 -21.90 -22.53 -8.58
N ILE A 131 -22.11 -23.16 -9.73
CA ILE A 131 -22.49 -24.58 -9.79
C ILE A 131 -21.44 -25.46 -9.08
N ARG A 132 -20.15 -25.15 -9.27
CA ARG A 132 -19.09 -25.93 -8.64
C ARG A 132 -19.02 -25.73 -7.11
N LEU A 133 -19.33 -24.53 -6.61
CA LEU A 133 -19.46 -24.24 -5.18
C LEU A 133 -20.62 -25.02 -4.57
N GLU A 134 -21.76 -25.06 -5.23
CA GLU A 134 -22.97 -25.77 -4.78
C GLU A 134 -22.75 -27.27 -4.67
N TYR A 135 -22.24 -27.88 -5.74
CA TYR A 135 -22.17 -29.36 -5.81
C TYR A 135 -20.86 -29.97 -5.30
N TYR A 136 -19.81 -29.18 -5.08
CA TYR A 136 -18.49 -29.65 -4.65
C TYR A 136 -17.87 -28.80 -3.54
N PRO A 137 -18.52 -28.71 -2.36
CA PRO A 137 -18.13 -27.79 -1.27
C PRO A 137 -16.69 -28.05 -0.74
N LYS A 138 -16.19 -29.28 -0.85
CA LYS A 138 -14.79 -29.59 -0.43
C LYS A 138 -13.71 -28.82 -1.23
N TYR A 139 -14.08 -28.22 -2.37
CA TYR A 139 -13.19 -27.41 -3.19
C TYR A 139 -13.49 -25.92 -3.08
N SER A 140 -14.38 -25.49 -2.17
CA SER A 140 -14.93 -24.13 -2.13
C SER A 140 -13.85 -23.07 -2.10
N SER A 141 -12.85 -23.20 -1.23
CA SER A 141 -11.78 -22.19 -1.14
C SER A 141 -11.02 -22.00 -2.47
N ARG A 142 -10.63 -23.10 -3.12
CA ARG A 142 -9.98 -23.03 -4.43
C ARG A 142 -10.90 -22.46 -5.50
N VAL A 143 -12.19 -22.79 -5.47
CA VAL A 143 -13.16 -22.27 -6.44
C VAL A 143 -13.41 -20.78 -6.25
N LEU A 144 -13.53 -20.31 -5.01
CA LEU A 144 -13.70 -18.90 -4.66
C LEU A 144 -12.50 -18.08 -5.11
N ASN A 145 -11.28 -18.53 -4.83
CA ASN A 145 -10.07 -17.85 -5.31
C ASN A 145 -10.00 -17.79 -6.84
N ASN A 146 -10.31 -18.88 -7.53
CA ASN A 146 -10.36 -18.87 -9.01
C ASN A 146 -11.46 -17.96 -9.55
N LYS A 147 -12.63 -17.90 -8.89
CA LYS A 147 -13.73 -16.98 -9.24
C LYS A 147 -13.29 -15.54 -9.10
N ALA A 148 -12.63 -15.19 -7.99
CA ALA A 148 -12.07 -13.85 -7.78
C ALA A 148 -11.05 -13.46 -8.85
N LEU A 149 -10.12 -14.35 -9.19
CA LEU A 149 -9.14 -14.11 -10.26
C LEU A 149 -9.80 -13.90 -11.62
N ASP A 150 -10.86 -14.64 -11.93
CA ASP A 150 -11.60 -14.43 -13.17
C ASP A 150 -12.38 -13.10 -13.17
N MET A 151 -12.94 -12.68 -12.04
CA MET A 151 -13.54 -11.35 -11.88
C MET A 151 -12.50 -10.26 -12.12
N ILE A 152 -11.32 -10.37 -11.49
CA ILE A 152 -10.21 -9.44 -11.66
C ILE A 152 -9.78 -9.34 -13.13
N ASN A 153 -9.70 -10.46 -13.83
CA ASN A 153 -9.24 -10.48 -15.23
C ASN A 153 -10.26 -9.97 -16.24
N TYR A 154 -11.56 -10.12 -15.96
CA TYR A 154 -12.58 -9.94 -16.99
C TYR A 154 -13.67 -8.92 -16.66
N MET A 155 -13.75 -8.41 -15.42
CA MET A 155 -14.83 -7.52 -14.98
C MET A 155 -14.35 -6.12 -14.59
N GLN A 156 -13.13 -5.72 -14.96
CA GLN A 156 -12.58 -4.40 -14.61
C GLN A 156 -13.38 -3.22 -15.18
N ASP A 157 -14.12 -3.46 -16.27
CA ASP A 157 -14.97 -2.44 -16.89
C ASP A 157 -16.26 -2.13 -16.07
N ASP A 158 -16.62 -2.99 -15.10
CA ASP A 158 -17.74 -2.80 -14.17
C ASP A 158 -17.22 -2.87 -12.72
N VAL A 159 -16.59 -1.77 -12.28
CA VAL A 159 -15.95 -1.68 -10.97
C VAL A 159 -16.90 -1.97 -9.82
N LYS A 160 -18.18 -1.56 -9.94
CA LYS A 160 -19.19 -1.81 -8.92
C LYS A 160 -19.51 -3.31 -8.77
N LYS A 161 -19.65 -4.00 -9.89
CA LYS A 161 -19.89 -5.46 -9.90
C LYS A 161 -18.64 -6.21 -9.42
N LEU A 162 -17.45 -5.73 -9.81
CA LEU A 162 -16.17 -6.28 -9.34
C LEU A 162 -16.03 -6.16 -7.84
N TYR A 163 -16.18 -4.97 -7.26
CA TYR A 163 -16.10 -4.74 -5.82
C TYR A 163 -17.07 -5.65 -5.04
N ALA A 164 -18.34 -5.67 -5.45
CA ALA A 164 -19.35 -6.50 -4.79
C ALA A 164 -19.01 -8.00 -4.86
N GLY A 165 -18.54 -8.46 -6.03
CA GLY A 165 -18.16 -9.86 -6.22
C GLY A 165 -16.92 -10.27 -5.41
N LEU A 166 -15.90 -9.42 -5.33
CA LEU A 166 -14.71 -9.68 -4.51
C LEU A 166 -15.05 -9.66 -3.02
N SER A 167 -15.91 -8.74 -2.58
CA SER A 167 -16.39 -8.69 -1.19
C SER A 167 -17.17 -9.96 -0.81
N ASP A 168 -18.00 -10.49 -1.69
CA ASP A 168 -18.70 -11.76 -1.49
C ASP A 168 -17.73 -12.96 -1.37
N VAL A 169 -16.70 -12.97 -2.22
CA VAL A 169 -15.64 -14.01 -2.14
C VAL A 169 -14.89 -13.93 -0.82
N ILE A 170 -14.49 -12.75 -0.39
CA ILE A 170 -13.76 -12.54 0.87
C ILE A 170 -14.62 -12.99 2.05
N ALA A 171 -15.89 -12.58 2.09
CA ALA A 171 -16.81 -12.97 3.16
C ALA A 171 -17.02 -14.49 3.26
N LYS A 172 -17.02 -15.20 2.13
CA LYS A 172 -17.22 -16.66 2.09
C LYS A 172 -15.95 -17.46 2.31
N ASN A 173 -14.79 -16.93 1.91
CA ASN A 173 -13.52 -17.67 1.93
C ASN A 173 -12.64 -17.36 3.16
N GLY A 174 -12.89 -16.21 3.81
CA GLY A 174 -12.16 -15.77 5.02
C GLY A 174 -10.65 -15.75 4.80
N GLU A 175 -9.92 -16.31 5.73
CA GLU A 175 -8.44 -16.36 5.76
C GLU A 175 -7.85 -17.19 4.61
N ASN A 176 -8.65 -18.00 3.92
CA ASN A 176 -8.19 -18.75 2.73
C ASN A 176 -8.25 -17.91 1.44
N THR A 177 -8.61 -16.63 1.53
CA THR A 177 -8.65 -15.73 0.38
C THR A 177 -7.23 -15.41 -0.09
N SER A 178 -7.00 -15.47 -1.39
CA SER A 178 -5.71 -15.10 -1.98
C SER A 178 -5.41 -13.62 -1.69
N PRO A 179 -4.21 -13.26 -1.19
CA PRO A 179 -3.87 -11.88 -0.79
C PRO A 179 -4.11 -10.82 -1.88
N GLN A 180 -3.90 -11.17 -3.14
CA GLN A 180 -4.16 -10.27 -4.27
C GLN A 180 -5.62 -9.83 -4.38
N VAL A 181 -6.57 -10.63 -3.89
CA VAL A 181 -8.01 -10.28 -3.93
C VAL A 181 -8.28 -9.03 -3.10
N PHE A 182 -7.62 -8.87 -1.96
CA PHE A 182 -7.74 -7.68 -1.11
C PHE A 182 -7.23 -6.41 -1.79
N LEU A 183 -6.11 -6.49 -2.54
CA LEU A 183 -5.59 -5.36 -3.32
C LEU A 183 -6.60 -4.89 -4.37
N PHE A 184 -7.16 -5.83 -5.13
CA PHE A 184 -8.14 -5.48 -6.17
C PHE A 184 -9.47 -5.01 -5.59
N GLN A 185 -9.88 -5.51 -4.42
CA GLN A 185 -11.05 -5.00 -3.70
C GLN A 185 -10.83 -3.54 -3.29
N LEU A 186 -9.67 -3.22 -2.67
CA LEU A 186 -9.35 -1.85 -2.28
C LEU A 186 -9.23 -0.92 -3.49
N ASN A 187 -8.55 -1.33 -4.56
CA ASN A 187 -8.48 -0.55 -5.80
C ASN A 187 -9.88 -0.24 -6.36
N SER A 188 -10.79 -1.22 -6.31
CA SER A 188 -12.17 -1.04 -6.75
C SER A 188 -12.92 -0.06 -5.84
N ALA A 189 -12.71 -0.14 -4.51
CA ALA A 189 -13.29 0.79 -3.55
C ALA A 189 -12.79 2.23 -3.79
N VAL A 190 -11.49 2.42 -3.99
CA VAL A 190 -10.89 3.72 -4.32
C VAL A 190 -11.42 4.29 -5.64
N SER A 191 -11.61 3.43 -6.65
CA SER A 191 -12.22 3.88 -7.91
C SER A 191 -13.66 4.33 -7.72
N LEU A 192 -14.47 3.58 -6.96
CA LEU A 192 -15.83 3.95 -6.64
C LEU A 192 -15.93 5.24 -5.82
N PHE A 193 -14.95 5.48 -4.95
CA PHE A 193 -14.83 6.75 -4.22
C PHE A 193 -14.55 7.92 -5.18
N LYS A 194 -13.59 7.77 -6.08
CA LYS A 194 -13.28 8.80 -7.09
C LYS A 194 -14.46 9.11 -8.00
N ASP A 195 -15.32 8.13 -8.25
CA ASP A 195 -16.56 8.28 -9.03
C ASP A 195 -17.72 8.83 -8.18
N GLY A 196 -17.51 9.16 -6.88
CA GLY A 196 -18.51 9.68 -5.96
C GLY A 196 -19.62 8.67 -5.59
N ILE A 197 -19.36 7.36 -5.78
CA ILE A 197 -20.32 6.28 -5.50
C ILE A 197 -20.12 5.73 -4.07
N MET A 198 -18.90 5.70 -3.58
CA MET A 198 -18.53 5.19 -2.26
C MET A 198 -18.04 6.33 -1.37
N LYS A 199 -18.34 6.29 -0.08
CA LYS A 199 -17.91 7.29 0.88
C LYS A 199 -16.49 6.99 1.40
N PRO A 200 -15.75 8.01 1.88
CA PRO A 200 -14.42 7.80 2.47
C PRO A 200 -14.39 6.72 3.54
N GLU A 201 -15.37 6.72 4.46
CA GLU A 201 -15.45 5.77 5.57
C GLU A 201 -15.57 4.31 5.10
N GLU A 202 -16.28 4.08 3.99
CA GLU A 202 -16.45 2.73 3.43
C GLU A 202 -15.13 2.21 2.81
N VAL A 203 -14.34 3.11 2.22
CA VAL A 203 -13.00 2.75 1.70
C VAL A 203 -12.03 2.49 2.85
N MET A 204 -12.08 3.29 3.92
CA MET A 204 -11.26 3.09 5.11
C MET A 204 -11.55 1.75 5.77
N VAL A 205 -12.82 1.39 5.96
CA VAL A 205 -13.23 0.06 6.48
C VAL A 205 -12.74 -1.07 5.57
N THR A 206 -12.79 -0.88 4.24
CA THR A 206 -12.27 -1.86 3.29
C THR A 206 -10.75 -2.03 3.44
N TYR A 207 -10.01 -0.94 3.59
CA TYR A 207 -8.57 -0.96 3.82
C TYR A 207 -8.19 -1.66 5.12
N GLU A 208 -8.84 -1.29 6.25
CA GLU A 208 -8.59 -1.90 7.56
C GLU A 208 -8.81 -3.42 7.54
N SER A 209 -9.95 -3.86 7.01
CA SER A 209 -10.28 -5.28 6.90
C SER A 209 -9.28 -6.05 6.02
N ALA A 210 -8.83 -5.42 4.92
CA ALA A 210 -7.82 -6.00 4.05
C ALA A 210 -6.46 -6.09 4.75
N LEU A 211 -6.05 -5.04 5.46
CA LEU A 211 -4.78 -4.99 6.21
C LEU A 211 -4.76 -6.04 7.33
N GLU A 212 -5.83 -6.14 8.13
CA GLU A 212 -5.98 -7.17 9.17
C GLU A 212 -5.85 -8.58 8.58
N SER A 213 -6.53 -8.83 7.46
CA SER A 213 -6.48 -10.14 6.78
C SER A 213 -5.08 -10.46 6.26
N ILE A 214 -4.39 -9.49 5.65
CA ILE A 214 -3.02 -9.67 5.15
C ILE A 214 -2.05 -9.90 6.31
N ASN A 215 -2.17 -9.19 7.43
CA ASN A 215 -1.33 -9.39 8.62
C ASN A 215 -1.49 -10.82 9.19
N LYS A 216 -2.73 -11.34 9.26
CA LYS A 216 -2.98 -12.73 9.67
C LYS A 216 -2.33 -13.74 8.72
N ILE A 217 -2.44 -13.51 7.41
CA ILE A 217 -1.82 -14.37 6.39
C ILE A 217 -0.29 -14.30 6.52
N GLU A 218 0.29 -13.13 6.72
CA GLU A 218 1.72 -12.93 6.92
C GLU A 218 2.23 -13.71 8.14
N ALA A 219 1.53 -13.59 9.28
CA ALA A 219 1.87 -14.32 10.51
C ALA A 219 1.82 -15.85 10.34
N ALA A 220 0.91 -16.35 9.50
CA ALA A 220 0.77 -17.78 9.20
C ALA A 220 1.69 -18.27 8.07
N THR A 221 2.39 -17.36 7.36
CA THR A 221 3.21 -17.69 6.19
C THR A 221 4.64 -18.07 6.62
N PRO A 222 5.21 -19.18 6.11
CA PRO A 222 6.60 -19.53 6.33
C PRO A 222 7.56 -18.42 5.87
N GLU A 223 8.70 -18.27 6.58
CA GLU A 223 9.65 -17.18 6.38
C GLU A 223 10.11 -17.00 4.93
N GLU A 224 10.40 -18.12 4.24
CA GLU A 224 10.83 -18.11 2.83
C GLU A 224 9.82 -17.51 1.84
N LYS A 225 8.55 -17.34 2.25
CA LYS A 225 7.45 -16.77 1.42
C LYS A 225 6.91 -15.46 1.95
N LYS A 226 7.37 -14.99 3.09
CA LYS A 226 6.89 -13.74 3.70
C LYS A 226 7.16 -12.52 2.84
N ALA A 227 8.29 -12.47 2.13
CA ALA A 227 8.66 -11.33 1.30
C ALA A 227 7.56 -10.93 0.30
N ASP A 228 6.87 -11.91 -0.32
CA ASP A 228 5.77 -11.63 -1.25
C ASP A 228 4.55 -11.02 -0.52
N ILE A 229 4.28 -11.45 0.72
CA ILE A 229 3.15 -10.94 1.52
C ILE A 229 3.47 -9.54 2.05
N VAL A 230 4.69 -9.30 2.51
CA VAL A 230 5.17 -7.97 2.93
C VAL A 230 5.04 -6.97 1.78
N LYS A 231 5.43 -7.37 0.57
CA LYS A 231 5.25 -6.54 -0.62
C LYS A 231 3.77 -6.23 -0.89
N LEU A 232 2.90 -7.23 -0.81
CA LEU A 232 1.46 -7.03 -0.99
C LEU A 232 0.88 -6.09 0.06
N ARG A 233 1.34 -6.15 1.32
CA ARG A 233 0.97 -5.20 2.37
C ARG A 233 1.41 -3.79 2.00
N SER A 234 2.66 -3.61 1.58
CA SER A 234 3.17 -2.31 1.15
C SER A 234 2.39 -1.75 -0.06
N ASP A 235 2.03 -2.61 -1.02
CA ASP A 235 1.20 -2.21 -2.15
C ASP A 235 -0.21 -1.77 -1.70
N LEU A 236 -0.81 -2.46 -0.72
CA LEU A 236 -2.10 -2.09 -0.13
C LEU A 236 -2.04 -0.71 0.55
N GLU A 237 -1.00 -0.48 1.37
CA GLU A 237 -0.74 0.79 2.05
C GLU A 237 -0.55 1.92 1.02
N ASN A 238 0.24 1.69 -0.03
CA ASN A 238 0.46 2.66 -1.10
C ASN A 238 -0.82 3.03 -1.86
N ILE A 239 -1.70 2.07 -2.15
CA ILE A 239 -3.01 2.33 -2.77
C ILE A 239 -3.82 3.27 -1.89
N PHE A 240 -3.86 3.02 -0.58
CA PHE A 240 -4.61 3.82 0.36
C PHE A 240 -4.04 5.24 0.48
N ILE A 241 -2.72 5.38 0.69
CA ILE A 241 -2.03 6.68 0.80
C ILE A 241 -2.26 7.53 -0.45
N THR A 242 -2.03 6.96 -1.63
CA THR A 242 -2.12 7.69 -2.90
C THR A 242 -3.56 8.01 -3.31
N SER A 243 -4.54 7.33 -2.72
CA SER A 243 -5.96 7.56 -3.00
C SER A 243 -6.46 8.91 -2.50
N LYS A 244 -5.83 9.50 -1.46
CA LYS A 244 -6.26 10.69 -0.72
C LYS A 244 -7.70 10.58 -0.16
N VAL A 245 -8.14 9.37 0.12
CA VAL A 245 -9.46 9.08 0.69
C VAL A 245 -9.55 9.57 2.13
N ALA A 246 -8.48 9.40 2.91
CA ALA A 246 -8.46 9.74 4.31
C ALA A 246 -7.95 11.17 4.51
N GLN A 247 -8.84 12.09 4.84
CA GLN A 247 -8.52 13.36 5.46
C GLN A 247 -8.43 13.18 6.98
N CYS A 248 -7.74 14.07 7.68
CA CYS A 248 -7.56 13.97 9.13
C CYS A 248 -8.90 13.92 9.88
N ASP A 249 -9.85 14.76 9.51
CA ASP A 249 -11.17 14.82 10.16
C ASP A 249 -11.95 13.50 9.98
N ASP A 250 -11.83 12.86 8.83
CA ASP A 250 -12.47 11.56 8.55
C ASP A 250 -11.89 10.45 9.42
N LEU A 251 -10.55 10.44 9.60
CA LEU A 251 -9.86 9.51 10.49
C LEU A 251 -10.25 9.72 11.95
N ILE A 252 -10.31 10.98 12.41
CA ILE A 252 -10.75 11.32 13.77
C ILE A 252 -12.19 10.85 14.00
N ALA A 253 -13.09 11.14 13.08
CA ALA A 253 -14.50 10.73 13.19
C ALA A 253 -14.67 9.21 13.22
N LEU A 254 -13.87 8.48 12.43
CA LEU A 254 -13.91 7.01 12.37
C LEU A 254 -13.35 6.37 13.62
N PHE A 255 -12.19 6.82 14.09
CA PHE A 255 -11.44 6.13 15.14
C PHE A 255 -11.74 6.58 16.56
N THR A 256 -12.18 7.83 16.80
CA THR A 256 -12.49 8.30 18.15
C THR A 256 -13.46 7.39 18.89
N PRO A 257 -14.66 7.05 18.36
CA PRO A 257 -15.58 6.19 19.09
C PRO A 257 -15.06 4.77 19.30
N ARG A 258 -14.22 4.26 18.40
CA ARG A 258 -13.61 2.92 18.55
C ARG A 258 -12.55 2.91 19.64
N PHE A 259 -11.68 3.93 19.64
CA PHE A 259 -10.63 4.06 20.66
C PHE A 259 -11.21 4.32 22.05
N GLU A 260 -12.25 5.13 22.16
CA GLU A 260 -12.93 5.38 23.44
C GLU A 260 -13.60 4.10 24.00
N ALA A 261 -14.06 3.20 23.13
CA ALA A 261 -14.62 1.90 23.54
C ALA A 261 -13.54 0.89 24.00
N ALA A 262 -12.30 1.01 23.51
CA ALA A 262 -11.19 0.11 23.82
C ALA A 262 -9.84 0.86 23.90
N PRO A 263 -9.61 1.76 24.88
CA PRO A 263 -8.45 2.65 24.91
C PRO A 263 -7.10 1.95 25.18
N GLU A 264 -7.13 0.72 25.70
CA GLU A 264 -5.94 -0.10 25.98
C GLU A 264 -5.65 -1.12 24.86
N ASP A 265 -6.43 -1.13 23.76
CA ASP A 265 -6.20 -2.02 22.61
C ASP A 265 -4.98 -1.54 21.82
N ALA A 266 -3.86 -2.28 21.97
CA ALA A 266 -2.59 -1.95 21.36
C ALA A 266 -2.62 -2.04 19.81
N ASP A 267 -3.35 -3.01 19.25
CA ASP A 267 -3.47 -3.20 17.81
C ASP A 267 -4.27 -2.07 17.17
N LEU A 268 -5.39 -1.68 17.80
CA LEU A 268 -6.19 -0.53 17.39
C LEU A 268 -5.36 0.76 17.48
N ALA A 269 -4.66 0.98 18.59
CA ALA A 269 -3.82 2.15 18.80
C ALA A 269 -2.71 2.25 17.73
N LEU A 270 -2.02 1.15 17.44
CA LEU A 270 -0.99 1.10 16.41
C LEU A 270 -1.56 1.40 15.02
N ASN A 271 -2.74 0.87 14.70
CA ASN A 271 -3.42 1.16 13.44
C ASN A 271 -3.76 2.65 13.31
N ILE A 272 -4.32 3.26 14.37
CA ILE A 272 -4.62 4.69 14.41
C ILE A 272 -3.35 5.52 14.16
N VAL A 273 -2.26 5.23 14.88
CA VAL A 273 -0.99 5.95 14.72
C VAL A 273 -0.47 5.85 13.30
N LYS A 274 -0.45 4.65 12.72
CA LYS A 274 -0.02 4.44 11.32
C LYS A 274 -0.87 5.22 10.34
N MET A 275 -2.19 5.11 10.42
CA MET A 275 -3.10 5.78 9.48
C MET A 275 -3.03 7.29 9.58
N MET A 276 -3.02 7.84 10.79
CA MET A 276 -2.94 9.30 10.99
C MET A 276 -1.57 9.87 10.62
N SER A 277 -0.48 9.08 10.75
CA SER A 277 0.86 9.49 10.28
C SER A 277 0.96 9.62 8.76
N LEU A 278 0.08 8.97 8.01
CA LEU A 278 0.01 9.04 6.54
C LEU A 278 -0.86 10.20 6.03
N ALA A 279 -1.73 10.75 6.88
CA ALA A 279 -2.61 11.85 6.52
C ALA A 279 -1.93 13.21 6.74
N GLU A 280 -2.16 14.16 5.84
CA GLU A 280 -1.60 15.51 5.95
C GLU A 280 -2.13 16.22 7.20
N ASN A 281 -1.24 16.84 7.99
CA ASN A 281 -1.55 17.63 9.19
C ASN A 281 -2.35 16.89 10.26
N CYS A 282 -2.20 15.56 10.38
CA CYS A 282 -3.01 14.72 11.27
C CYS A 282 -2.29 14.28 12.56
N LEU A 283 -1.15 14.86 12.90
CA LEU A 283 -0.39 14.47 14.10
C LEU A 283 -0.77 15.29 15.33
N ASN A 284 -1.27 16.52 15.16
CA ASN A 284 -1.59 17.44 16.26
C ASN A 284 -3.08 17.35 16.64
N ASN A 285 -3.47 16.23 17.25
CA ASN A 285 -4.81 16.05 17.80
C ASN A 285 -4.81 15.03 18.96
N ASP A 286 -5.79 15.11 19.80
CA ASP A 286 -5.92 14.28 21.02
C ASP A 286 -5.95 12.78 20.76
N LEU A 287 -6.57 12.34 19.67
CA LEU A 287 -6.67 10.93 19.34
C LEU A 287 -5.30 10.35 19.05
N PHE A 288 -4.51 11.05 18.21
CA PHE A 288 -3.16 10.62 17.87
C PHE A 288 -2.26 10.51 19.11
N VAL A 289 -2.30 11.53 19.98
CA VAL A 289 -1.54 11.55 21.24
C VAL A 289 -1.88 10.36 22.13
N LYS A 290 -3.17 10.10 22.33
CA LYS A 290 -3.66 8.98 23.16
C LYS A 290 -3.27 7.63 22.57
N ALA A 291 -3.45 7.45 21.25
CA ALA A 291 -3.10 6.22 20.56
C ALA A 291 -1.58 5.97 20.60
N ALA A 292 -0.76 6.97 20.29
CA ALA A 292 0.71 6.85 20.37
C ALA A 292 1.19 6.52 21.80
N THR A 293 0.55 7.12 22.81
CA THR A 293 0.84 6.81 24.22
C THR A 293 0.48 5.35 24.58
N THR A 294 -0.65 4.86 24.07
CA THR A 294 -1.06 3.45 24.28
C THR A 294 -0.08 2.50 23.58
N VAL A 295 0.35 2.79 22.34
CA VAL A 295 1.34 1.98 21.65
C VAL A 295 2.63 1.89 22.47
N TYR A 296 3.19 3.03 22.88
CA TYR A 296 4.43 3.07 23.67
C TYR A 296 4.34 2.34 25.01
N LYS A 297 3.21 2.45 25.72
CA LYS A 297 2.99 1.74 26.99
C LYS A 297 2.96 0.22 26.83
N ASN A 298 2.39 -0.27 25.73
CA ASN A 298 2.21 -1.70 25.52
C ASN A 298 3.47 -2.36 24.90
N ASP A 299 4.16 -1.63 24.03
CA ASP A 299 5.35 -2.12 23.34
C ASP A 299 6.38 -0.99 23.23
N PRO A 300 7.16 -0.74 24.28
CA PRO A 300 8.26 0.23 24.25
C PRO A 300 9.33 -0.24 23.25
N SER A 301 9.49 0.50 22.16
CA SER A 301 10.44 0.23 21.08
C SER A 301 10.93 1.53 20.46
N HIS A 302 12.01 1.47 19.67
CA HIS A 302 12.47 2.65 18.93
C HIS A 302 11.35 3.27 18.08
N THR A 303 10.51 2.44 17.43
CA THR A 303 9.40 2.90 16.59
C THR A 303 8.34 3.63 17.40
N SER A 304 7.94 3.06 18.56
CA SER A 304 6.90 3.66 19.40
C SER A 304 7.40 4.93 20.11
N ALA A 305 8.66 4.98 20.52
CA ALA A 305 9.30 6.19 21.03
C ALA A 305 9.38 7.29 19.96
N TYR A 306 9.76 6.94 18.74
CA TYR A 306 9.76 7.87 17.60
C TYR A 306 8.37 8.43 17.29
N PHE A 307 7.32 7.62 17.38
CA PHE A 307 5.95 8.12 17.25
C PHE A 307 5.62 9.17 18.33
N LEU A 308 5.97 8.92 19.57
CA LEU A 308 5.80 9.92 20.63
C LEU A 308 6.64 11.19 20.40
N TYR A 309 7.86 11.07 19.89
CA TYR A 309 8.62 12.23 19.44
C TYR A 309 7.81 13.08 18.44
N LYS A 310 7.25 12.45 17.40
CA LYS A 310 6.41 13.16 16.41
C LYS A 310 5.23 13.88 17.06
N VAL A 311 4.58 13.24 18.02
CA VAL A 311 3.50 13.84 18.81
C VAL A 311 3.96 15.10 19.50
N TYR A 312 4.98 14.98 20.37
CA TYR A 312 5.47 16.13 21.15
C TYR A 312 6.07 17.23 20.27
N ALA A 313 6.74 16.86 19.18
CA ALA A 313 7.26 17.84 18.21
C ALA A 313 6.14 18.62 17.53
N SER A 314 5.02 17.98 17.19
CA SER A 314 3.85 18.65 16.58
C SER A 314 3.13 19.59 17.55
N MET A 315 3.18 19.29 18.86
CA MET A 315 2.62 20.10 19.93
C MET A 315 3.55 21.26 20.35
N GLY A 316 4.79 21.26 19.88
CA GLY A 316 5.81 22.23 20.31
C GLY A 316 6.39 21.95 21.71
N GLU A 317 6.17 20.75 22.24
CA GLU A 317 6.72 20.30 23.54
C GLU A 317 8.17 19.83 23.38
N VAL A 318 9.08 20.80 23.24
CA VAL A 318 10.47 20.58 22.83
C VAL A 318 11.22 19.61 23.76
N GLU A 319 11.03 19.72 25.07
CA GLU A 319 11.70 18.89 26.06
C GLU A 319 11.28 17.42 25.97
N ASN A 320 9.95 17.18 25.87
CA ASN A 320 9.40 15.85 25.73
C ASN A 320 9.76 15.23 24.36
N ALA A 321 9.75 16.03 23.29
CA ALA A 321 10.19 15.58 21.98
C ALA A 321 11.65 15.12 21.99
N ASN A 322 12.56 15.94 22.50
CA ASN A 322 13.97 15.57 22.63
C ASN A 322 14.17 14.28 23.44
N LYS A 323 13.43 14.14 24.54
CA LYS A 323 13.49 12.93 25.39
C LYS A 323 13.07 11.69 24.61
N MET A 324 11.93 11.74 23.91
CA MET A 324 11.41 10.58 23.17
C MET A 324 12.28 10.21 21.98
N MET A 325 12.89 11.18 21.30
CA MET A 325 13.84 10.88 20.23
C MET A 325 15.11 10.23 20.79
N GLN A 326 15.62 10.73 21.93
CA GLN A 326 16.77 10.09 22.57
C GLN A 326 16.45 8.66 23.03
N GLU A 327 15.24 8.42 23.57
CA GLU A 327 14.79 7.05 23.88
C GLU A 327 14.73 6.17 22.63
N ALA A 328 14.28 6.71 21.49
CA ALA A 328 14.25 5.95 20.23
C ALA A 328 15.66 5.55 19.75
N ILE A 329 16.65 6.43 19.92
CA ILE A 329 18.05 6.19 19.58
C ILE A 329 18.70 5.18 20.55
N ASP A 330 18.33 5.22 21.83
CA ASP A 330 18.95 4.39 22.87
C ASP A 330 18.46 2.93 22.86
N PHE A 331 17.43 2.59 22.04
CA PHE A 331 17.01 1.21 21.86
C PHE A 331 18.02 0.41 21.02
N GLU A 332 18.40 -0.78 21.49
CA GLU A 332 19.39 -1.67 20.82
C GLU A 332 18.90 -2.21 19.46
N GLU A 333 17.59 -2.17 19.19
CA GLU A 333 16.99 -2.60 17.93
C GLU A 333 17.16 -1.60 16.78
N SER A 334 17.54 -0.34 17.06
CA SER A 334 17.90 0.61 16.01
C SER A 334 19.32 0.33 15.51
N ASP A 335 19.53 0.48 14.22
CA ASP A 335 20.88 0.39 13.63
C ASP A 335 21.49 1.80 13.46
N SER A 336 22.77 1.85 13.12
CA SER A 336 23.49 3.12 12.99
C SER A 336 22.95 4.02 11.87
N GLU A 337 22.34 3.46 10.82
CA GLU A 337 21.73 4.21 9.74
C GLU A 337 20.43 4.88 10.22
N GLN A 338 19.60 4.13 10.93
CA GLN A 338 18.38 4.66 11.54
C GLN A 338 18.68 5.72 12.60
N ASP A 339 19.74 5.53 13.41
CA ASP A 339 20.16 6.50 14.39
C ASP A 339 20.69 7.78 13.73
N ALA A 340 21.38 7.68 12.59
CA ALA A 340 21.79 8.83 11.81
C ALA A 340 20.61 9.67 11.33
N ASP A 341 19.55 9.02 10.83
CA ASP A 341 18.29 9.68 10.46
C ASP A 341 17.64 10.38 11.65
N TYR A 342 17.55 9.71 12.79
CA TYR A 342 16.97 10.25 14.02
C TYR A 342 17.74 11.48 14.53
N TYR A 343 19.08 11.41 14.59
CA TYR A 343 19.91 12.56 14.98
C TYR A 343 19.79 13.72 13.98
N TYR A 344 19.70 13.45 12.69
CA TYR A 344 19.51 14.49 11.69
C TYR A 344 18.15 15.19 11.86
N GLU A 345 17.09 14.44 12.07
CA GLU A 345 15.76 14.99 12.32
C GLU A 345 15.72 15.78 13.64
N LEU A 346 16.37 15.27 14.69
CA LEU A 346 16.49 15.96 15.98
C LEU A 346 17.27 17.25 15.86
N ALA A 347 18.35 17.27 15.09
CA ALA A 347 19.11 18.47 14.78
C ALA A 347 18.27 19.55 14.11
N ALA A 348 17.49 19.18 13.09
CA ALA A 348 16.59 20.09 12.40
C ALA A 348 15.49 20.62 13.32
N PHE A 349 14.92 19.76 14.16
CA PHE A 349 13.93 20.14 15.16
C PHE A 349 14.49 21.11 16.21
N ASN A 350 15.66 20.80 16.78
CA ASN A 350 16.32 21.66 17.76
C ASN A 350 16.70 23.02 17.17
N LEU A 351 17.17 23.06 15.91
CA LEU A 351 17.46 24.32 15.22
C LEU A 351 16.21 25.19 15.07
N LYS A 352 15.12 24.58 14.62
CA LYS A 352 13.82 25.29 14.47
C LYS A 352 13.32 25.90 15.78
N ASN A 353 13.62 25.25 16.91
CA ASN A 353 13.21 25.68 18.24
C ASN A 353 14.27 26.56 18.95
N GLY A 354 15.34 26.97 18.25
CA GLY A 354 16.36 27.87 18.77
C GLY A 354 17.42 27.21 19.65
N ASN A 355 17.41 25.88 19.79
CA ASN A 355 18.39 25.09 20.54
C ASN A 355 19.64 24.85 19.71
N THR A 356 20.33 25.91 19.30
CA THR A 356 21.41 25.90 18.31
C THR A 356 22.58 24.95 18.72
N SER A 357 22.92 24.91 19.98
CA SER A 357 24.02 24.05 20.47
C SER A 357 23.67 22.57 20.40
N ALA A 358 22.45 22.19 20.79
CA ALA A 358 21.94 20.83 20.64
C ALA A 358 21.87 20.43 19.17
N ALA A 359 21.29 21.30 18.34
CA ALA A 359 21.17 21.10 16.89
C ALA A 359 22.52 20.81 16.22
N TYR A 360 23.56 21.56 16.62
CA TYR A 360 24.90 21.33 16.10
C TYR A 360 25.48 19.98 16.55
N ALA A 361 25.34 19.62 17.83
CA ALA A 361 25.85 18.35 18.37
C ALA A 361 25.14 17.16 17.71
N ASP A 362 23.82 17.24 17.51
CA ASP A 362 23.03 16.20 16.87
C ASP A 362 23.39 16.06 15.38
N ALA A 363 23.62 17.18 14.66
CA ALA A 363 24.07 17.14 13.27
C ALA A 363 25.46 16.49 13.12
N GLU A 364 26.40 16.76 14.05
CA GLU A 364 27.71 16.09 14.04
C GLU A 364 27.58 14.58 14.29
N LYS A 365 26.69 14.16 15.22
CA LYS A 365 26.46 12.73 15.48
C LYS A 365 25.84 12.04 14.28
N ALA A 366 24.82 12.64 13.65
CA ALA A 366 24.23 12.11 12.43
C ALA A 366 25.28 11.87 11.33
N ALA A 367 26.19 12.85 11.12
CA ALA A 367 27.24 12.72 10.13
C ALA A 367 28.31 11.66 10.48
N GLN A 368 28.49 11.33 11.75
CA GLN A 368 29.42 10.31 12.19
C GLN A 368 28.89 8.90 12.07
N LEU A 369 27.59 8.71 12.29
CA LEU A 369 26.92 7.41 12.27
C LEU A 369 26.59 6.92 10.85
N ASP A 370 26.36 7.83 9.91
CA ASP A 370 26.01 7.49 8.54
C ASP A 370 27.22 6.96 7.77
N ALA A 371 27.25 5.65 7.55
CA ALA A 371 28.35 4.96 6.90
C ALA A 371 28.32 5.10 5.37
N ASP A 372 27.17 5.08 4.75
CA ASP A 372 26.99 5.10 3.29
C ASP A 372 26.86 6.52 2.70
N GLY A 373 26.63 7.52 3.52
CA GLY A 373 26.67 8.93 3.16
C GLY A 373 25.35 9.57 2.75
N SER A 374 24.23 8.86 2.87
CA SER A 374 22.89 9.37 2.49
C SER A 374 22.45 10.60 3.33
N ILE A 375 22.78 10.61 4.60
CA ILE A 375 22.49 11.69 5.58
C ILE A 375 23.70 12.57 5.83
N LYS A 376 24.92 12.03 5.75
CA LYS A 376 26.17 12.70 6.10
C LYS A 376 26.36 14.05 5.42
N GLY A 377 26.07 14.11 4.13
CA GLY A 377 26.12 15.37 3.37
C GLY A 377 25.15 16.40 3.91
N LYS A 378 23.89 16.01 4.13
CA LYS A 378 22.84 16.86 4.67
C LYS A 378 23.16 17.32 6.10
N ALA A 379 23.68 16.43 6.94
CA ALA A 379 24.04 16.72 8.32
C ALA A 379 25.20 17.73 8.39
N TYR A 380 26.24 17.58 7.55
CA TYR A 380 27.29 18.58 7.45
C TYR A 380 26.78 19.92 6.89
N MET A 381 25.87 19.92 5.91
CA MET A 381 25.27 21.15 5.40
C MET A 381 24.47 21.86 6.49
N LEU A 382 23.73 21.11 7.32
CA LEU A 382 23.00 21.66 8.46
C LEU A 382 23.98 22.27 9.49
N ALA A 383 25.04 21.56 9.88
CA ALA A 383 26.08 22.06 10.78
C ALA A 383 26.73 23.36 10.24
N GLY A 384 27.03 23.39 8.94
CA GLY A 384 27.54 24.59 8.29
C GLY A 384 26.56 25.78 8.33
N THR A 385 25.29 25.52 8.11
CA THR A 385 24.22 26.51 8.18
C THR A 385 24.05 27.03 9.62
N ILE A 386 24.12 26.16 10.62
CA ILE A 386 24.06 26.54 12.04
C ILE A 386 25.21 27.50 12.38
N TRP A 387 26.45 27.16 12.03
CA TRP A 387 27.58 28.05 12.27
C TRP A 387 27.50 29.36 11.50
N GLY A 388 27.07 29.33 10.23
CA GLY A 388 26.91 30.52 9.38
C GLY A 388 25.80 31.46 9.81
N SER A 389 24.80 30.99 10.55
CA SER A 389 23.73 31.80 11.12
C SER A 389 23.95 32.20 12.57
N THR A 390 25.00 31.69 13.22
CA THR A 390 25.30 31.95 14.64
C THR A 390 25.94 33.30 14.81
N VAL A 391 25.36 34.14 15.67
CA VAL A 391 25.94 35.43 16.07
C VAL A 391 26.72 35.27 17.35
N CYS A 392 28.04 35.44 17.27
CA CYS A 392 28.94 35.42 18.40
C CYS A 392 29.16 36.83 18.94
N LYS A 393 29.45 36.91 20.23
CA LYS A 393 29.91 38.17 20.88
C LYS A 393 31.43 38.16 20.98
N GLY A 394 32.04 39.34 20.87
CA GLY A 394 33.49 39.47 21.02
C GLY A 394 34.09 40.54 20.12
N ASN A 395 35.38 40.37 19.81
CA ASN A 395 36.11 41.25 18.90
C ASN A 395 35.78 40.90 17.42
N GLU A 396 36.28 41.69 16.47
CA GLU A 396 36.04 41.52 15.03
C GLU A 396 36.36 40.11 14.51
N ILE A 397 37.37 39.46 15.07
CA ILE A 397 37.74 38.09 14.67
C ILE A 397 36.75 37.08 15.26
N GLU A 398 36.39 37.20 16.53
CA GLU A 398 35.49 36.28 17.21
C GLU A 398 34.06 36.33 16.58
N ILE A 399 33.61 37.50 16.11
CA ILE A 399 32.34 37.68 15.43
C ILE A 399 32.36 37.01 14.04
N ARG A 400 33.50 36.99 13.34
CA ARG A 400 33.63 36.48 11.97
C ARG A 400 34.11 35.02 11.88
N ALA A 401 34.75 34.52 12.92
CA ALA A 401 35.29 33.15 12.97
C ALA A 401 34.26 32.04 12.73
N PRO A 402 32.96 32.17 13.10
CA PRO A 402 31.94 31.18 12.75
C PRO A 402 31.82 30.89 11.26
N TYR A 403 32.06 31.89 10.41
CA TYR A 403 31.99 31.70 8.95
C TYR A 403 33.10 30.81 8.40
N TRP A 404 34.25 30.73 9.05
CA TRP A 404 35.32 29.78 8.71
C TRP A 404 34.88 28.35 8.94
N VAL A 405 34.28 28.11 10.13
CA VAL A 405 33.74 26.81 10.52
C VAL A 405 32.59 26.40 9.58
N ALA A 406 31.68 27.35 9.28
CA ALA A 406 30.56 27.13 8.35
C ALA A 406 31.06 26.64 6.99
N VAL A 407 32.07 27.30 6.42
CA VAL A 407 32.67 26.90 5.13
C VAL A 407 33.34 25.54 5.22
N ASP A 408 34.02 25.20 6.32
CA ASP A 408 34.62 23.87 6.50
C ASP A 408 33.56 22.76 6.45
N PHE A 409 32.41 22.93 7.11
CA PHE A 409 31.31 21.97 7.08
C PHE A 409 30.65 21.90 5.72
N LEU A 410 30.43 23.02 5.02
CA LEU A 410 29.87 23.00 3.69
C LEU A 410 30.77 22.31 2.65
N VAL A 411 32.10 22.42 2.82
CA VAL A 411 33.06 21.67 2.01
C VAL A 411 32.97 20.17 2.31
N LYS A 412 32.83 19.78 3.60
CA LYS A 412 32.58 18.38 3.95
C LYS A 412 31.24 17.87 3.38
N ALA A 413 30.20 18.69 3.41
CA ALA A 413 28.87 18.36 2.89
C ALA A 413 28.91 17.99 1.41
N LYS A 414 29.45 18.86 0.55
CA LYS A 414 29.53 18.59 -0.90
C LYS A 414 30.50 17.47 -1.28
N ASN A 415 31.49 17.16 -0.42
CA ASN A 415 32.37 16.01 -0.61
C ASN A 415 31.69 14.70 -0.22
N ALA A 416 30.78 14.71 0.75
CA ALA A 416 30.01 13.55 1.17
C ALA A 416 28.83 13.29 0.24
N ASP A 417 28.17 14.35 -0.24
CA ASP A 417 27.06 14.27 -1.19
C ASP A 417 27.22 15.32 -2.31
N PRO A 418 27.74 14.91 -3.49
CA PRO A 418 27.92 15.82 -4.62
C PRO A 418 26.63 16.46 -5.15
N THR A 419 25.45 15.93 -4.85
CA THR A 419 24.16 16.51 -5.25
C THR A 419 23.90 17.86 -4.55
N LEU A 420 24.50 18.07 -3.38
CA LEU A 420 24.41 19.30 -2.58
C LEU A 420 25.43 20.38 -3.02
N ALA A 421 26.26 20.09 -4.03
CA ALA A 421 27.39 20.97 -4.38
C ALA A 421 26.94 22.39 -4.75
N GLU A 422 25.87 22.53 -5.53
CA GLU A 422 25.38 23.84 -5.98
C GLU A 422 24.92 24.72 -4.79
N ASP A 423 24.16 24.14 -3.87
CA ASP A 423 23.65 24.86 -2.70
C ASP A 423 24.76 25.16 -1.70
N CYS A 424 25.69 24.20 -1.48
CA CYS A 424 26.86 24.44 -0.66
C CYS A 424 27.75 25.56 -1.23
N ASP A 425 27.98 25.60 -2.55
CA ASP A 425 28.83 26.61 -3.18
C ASP A 425 28.21 28.01 -3.10
N LYS A 426 26.89 28.14 -3.18
CA LYS A 426 26.16 29.39 -2.94
C LYS A 426 26.38 29.90 -1.51
N LEU A 427 26.20 29.03 -0.51
CA LEU A 427 26.41 29.38 0.89
C LEU A 427 27.89 29.69 1.20
N ILE A 428 28.83 28.91 0.64
CA ILE A 428 30.27 29.16 0.76
C ILE A 428 30.63 30.55 0.22
N ALA A 429 30.09 30.92 -0.96
CA ALA A 429 30.34 32.25 -1.53
C ALA A 429 29.79 33.36 -0.63
N GLN A 430 28.58 33.19 -0.07
CA GLN A 430 27.99 34.12 0.87
C GLN A 430 28.84 34.27 2.14
N TYR A 431 29.24 33.19 2.77
CA TYR A 431 29.97 33.24 4.04
C TYR A 431 31.41 33.75 3.87
N LYS A 432 32.09 33.48 2.75
CA LYS A 432 33.40 34.04 2.44
C LYS A 432 33.40 35.56 2.36
N ALA A 433 32.29 36.20 2.03
CA ALA A 433 32.16 37.65 2.00
C ALA A 433 32.29 38.30 3.40
N TYR A 434 32.09 37.49 4.47
CA TYR A 434 32.22 37.96 5.86
C TYR A 434 33.61 37.71 6.47
N TYR A 435 34.56 37.15 5.72
CA TYR A 435 35.91 36.97 6.22
C TYR A 435 36.58 38.31 6.54
N PRO A 436 37.41 38.39 7.60
CA PRO A 436 38.15 39.61 7.91
C PRO A 436 39.16 39.95 6.82
N GLN A 437 39.48 41.22 6.67
CA GLN A 437 40.60 41.65 5.84
C GLN A 437 41.93 41.19 6.49
N THR A 438 42.97 40.93 5.68
CA THR A 438 44.28 40.51 6.20
C THR A 438 44.86 41.49 7.23
N ALA A 439 44.67 42.80 7.00
CA ALA A 439 45.11 43.82 7.92
C ALA A 439 44.31 43.83 9.25
N GLU A 440 43.02 43.54 9.22
CA GLU A 440 42.19 43.42 10.42
C GLU A 440 42.64 42.20 11.24
N ALA A 441 42.85 41.06 10.59
CA ALA A 441 43.27 39.85 11.29
C ALA A 441 44.63 40.04 12.00
N PHE A 442 45.57 40.72 11.34
CA PHE A 442 46.89 41.03 11.91
C PHE A 442 46.80 41.92 13.15
N MET A 443 45.85 42.83 13.25
CA MET A 443 45.65 43.68 14.45
C MET A 443 45.21 42.89 15.70
N TYR A 444 44.76 41.66 15.52
CA TYR A 444 44.37 40.75 16.59
C TYR A 444 45.33 39.56 16.76
N ASP A 445 46.56 39.67 16.27
CA ASP A 445 47.60 38.63 16.29
C ASP A 445 47.16 37.29 15.65
N VAL A 446 46.30 37.37 14.62
CA VAL A 446 45.77 36.20 13.88
C VAL A 446 46.24 36.28 12.43
N THR A 447 46.83 35.20 11.93
CA THR A 447 47.36 35.14 10.57
C THR A 447 46.65 34.11 9.70
N ASP A 448 46.54 34.41 8.40
CA ASP A 448 45.93 33.50 7.41
C ASP A 448 46.62 32.13 7.43
N GLY A 449 45.87 31.04 7.43
CA GLY A 449 46.38 29.67 7.54
C GLY A 449 46.59 29.17 8.97
N GLN A 450 46.51 29.99 9.99
CA GLN A 450 46.64 29.61 11.39
C GLN A 450 45.44 28.77 11.86
N SER A 451 45.70 27.77 12.72
CA SER A 451 44.65 27.04 13.43
C SER A 451 43.94 27.95 14.44
N TYR A 452 42.65 27.96 14.46
CA TYR A 452 41.82 28.78 15.34
C TYR A 452 40.66 27.98 15.94
N THR A 453 40.45 28.09 17.24
CA THR A 453 39.32 27.47 17.91
C THR A 453 38.22 28.48 18.16
N VAL A 454 37.08 28.25 17.54
CA VAL A 454 35.87 29.06 17.75
C VAL A 454 35.04 28.44 18.87
N SER A 455 34.65 29.27 19.84
CA SER A 455 33.74 28.89 20.91
C SER A 455 32.62 29.93 21.00
N CYS A 456 31.38 29.52 20.80
CA CYS A 456 30.25 30.43 20.69
C CYS A 456 28.95 29.72 21.02
N ASN A 457 28.12 30.36 21.86
CA ASN A 457 26.77 29.86 22.21
C ASN A 457 26.75 28.36 22.61
N GLY A 458 27.74 27.89 23.36
CA GLY A 458 27.84 26.50 23.79
C GLY A 458 28.41 25.53 22.72
N MET A 459 28.67 26.00 21.51
CA MET A 459 29.34 25.24 20.46
C MET A 459 30.83 25.51 20.44
N ARG A 460 31.63 24.52 20.00
CA ARG A 460 33.07 24.62 19.83
C ARG A 460 33.54 23.86 18.60
N ALA A 461 34.38 24.51 17.79
CA ALA A 461 34.98 23.86 16.62
C ALA A 461 36.38 24.43 16.35
N THR A 462 37.27 23.63 15.78
CA THR A 462 38.58 24.07 15.29
C THR A 462 38.57 24.22 13.79
N THR A 463 39.07 25.34 13.31
CA THR A 463 39.10 25.72 11.90
C THR A 463 40.44 26.36 11.53
N THR A 464 40.57 26.78 10.30
CA THR A 464 41.73 27.54 9.81
C THR A 464 41.31 28.97 9.53
N VAL A 465 42.10 29.92 9.98
CA VAL A 465 41.92 31.35 9.69
C VAL A 465 41.99 31.57 8.18
N ARG A 466 41.01 32.33 7.65
CA ARG A 466 40.96 32.73 6.26
C ARG A 466 40.65 34.22 6.20
N THR A 467 41.41 34.94 5.36
CA THR A 467 41.25 36.38 5.22
C THR A 467 40.88 36.73 3.77
N GLN A 468 40.26 37.90 3.60
CA GLN A 468 40.12 38.55 2.30
C GLN A 468 41.42 39.26 1.95
N LYS A 469 41.82 39.19 0.67
CA LYS A 469 43.02 39.86 0.15
C LYS A 469 42.73 41.30 -0.25
#